data_9af87ed02594e822dcc5f67bc24a1c7a
#
_entry.id   9af87ed02594e822dcc5f67bc24a1c7a
#
_cell.length_a   1.000
_cell.length_b   1.000
_cell.length_c   1.000
_cell.angle_alpha   90.00
_cell.angle_beta   90.00
_cell.angle_gamma   90.00
#
_symmetry.space_group_name_H-M   'P 1'
#
loop_
_entity.id
_entity.type
_entity.pdbx_description
1 polymer ?
#
loop_
_entity_poly.entity_id
_entity_poly.type
_entity_poly.pdbx_seq_one_letter_code
_entity_poly.pdbx_strand_id
1 'polypeptide(L)'
;MSRSRTRDAPRRRSRDHPSTFRCRRCGLDVPDDAPGTAHRNHCPNCLWSRHLDDDSPGDRQADCGALMEPIAITVRGDGEWVLIHRCSGCDELGLNRSAGDDNPLLLLRLAVKPLAQPPFPIERIAAL
;
A
#
# COMPACT_ATOMS: atom_id res chain seq x y z
N MET A 1 -14.08 -35.14 -20.32
CA MET A 1 -13.70 -34.82 -19.85
C MET A 1 -13.45 -34.12 -18.95
N SER A 2 -13.43 -34.13 -18.28
CA SER A 2 -13.33 -33.51 -17.17
C SER A 2 -12.22 -32.78 -16.79
N ARG A 3 -11.34 -32.56 -17.37
CA ARG A 3 -10.22 -31.93 -16.93
C ARG A 3 -10.32 -30.56 -16.60
N SER A 4 -11.28 -29.89 -17.01
CA SER A 4 -11.35 -28.50 -16.69
C SER A 4 -11.52 -28.24 -15.24
N ARG A 5 -11.90 -29.27 -14.46
CA ARG A 5 -12.06 -29.02 -13.10
C ARG A 5 -10.88 -28.65 -12.40
N THR A 6 -9.75 -29.04 -12.88
CA THR A 6 -8.55 -28.72 -12.15
C THR A 6 -8.34 -27.25 -12.01
N ARG A 7 -8.90 -26.48 -12.90
CA ARG A 7 -8.72 -25.06 -12.79
C ARG A 7 -9.44 -24.46 -11.63
N ASP A 8 -10.50 -25.11 -11.21
CA ASP A 8 -11.22 -24.58 -10.07
C ASP A 8 -10.50 -24.83 -8.78
N ALA A 9 -9.67 -25.84 -8.74
CA ALA A 9 -8.99 -26.19 -7.52
C ALA A 9 -8.16 -25.07 -6.95
N PRO A 10 -7.42 -24.28 -7.74
CA PRO A 10 -6.68 -23.16 -7.16
C PRO A 10 -7.55 -22.17 -6.45
N ARG A 11 -8.74 -21.90 -6.99
CA ARG A 11 -9.59 -20.92 -6.33
C ARG A 11 -10.13 -21.44 -5.03
N ARG A 12 -10.47 -22.71 -4.98
CA ARG A 12 -10.96 -23.26 -3.75
C ARG A 12 -9.88 -23.30 -2.69
N ARG A 13 -8.66 -23.57 -3.12
CA ARG A 13 -7.59 -23.56 -2.15
C ARG A 13 -7.39 -22.21 -1.53
N SER A 14 -7.62 -21.14 -2.27
CA SER A 14 -7.42 -19.81 -1.69
C SER A 14 -8.44 -19.51 -0.60
N ARG A 15 -9.57 -20.24 -0.57
CA ARG A 15 -10.48 -20.03 0.55
C ARG A 15 -9.97 -20.73 1.80
N ASP A 16 -9.29 -21.85 1.63
CA ASP A 16 -8.74 -22.57 2.76
C ASP A 16 -7.49 -21.90 3.29
N HIS A 17 -6.78 -21.20 2.44
CA HIS A 17 -5.55 -20.50 2.82
C HIS A 17 -5.68 -19.04 2.47
N PRO A 18 -5.26 -18.14 3.34
CA PRO A 18 -5.31 -16.72 3.02
C PRO A 18 -4.57 -16.45 1.73
N SER A 19 -5.12 -15.59 0.90
CA SER A 19 -4.42 -15.13 -0.28
C SER A 19 -3.21 -14.34 0.14
N THR A 20 -2.12 -14.52 -0.61
CA THR A 20 -0.89 -13.78 -0.37
C THR A 20 -0.39 -13.22 -1.68
N PHE A 21 0.43 -12.18 -1.58
CA PHE A 21 1.18 -11.69 -2.73
C PHE A 21 2.62 -11.48 -2.29
N ARG A 22 3.53 -11.52 -3.27
CA ARG A 22 4.93 -11.26 -2.98
C ARG A 22 5.23 -9.81 -3.26
N CYS A 23 5.81 -9.12 -2.29
CA CYS A 23 6.20 -7.73 -2.47
C CYS A 23 7.30 -7.66 -3.52
N ARG A 24 7.08 -6.86 -4.55
CA ARG A 24 8.04 -6.71 -5.63
C ARG A 24 9.26 -5.90 -5.22
N ARG A 25 9.16 -5.16 -4.14
CA ARG A 25 10.27 -4.32 -3.69
C ARG A 25 11.19 -5.04 -2.72
N CYS A 26 10.65 -5.74 -1.73
CA CYS A 26 11.48 -6.38 -0.71
C CYS A 26 11.39 -7.91 -0.69
N GLY A 27 10.46 -8.50 -1.45
CA GLY A 27 10.37 -9.94 -1.57
C GLY A 27 9.58 -10.64 -0.49
N LEU A 28 8.97 -9.91 0.44
CA LEU A 28 8.18 -10.52 1.51
C LEU A 28 6.88 -11.08 0.96
N ASP A 29 6.48 -12.26 1.44
CA ASP A 29 5.15 -12.80 1.16
C ASP A 29 4.16 -12.13 2.10
N VAL A 30 3.16 -11.47 1.56
CA VAL A 30 2.25 -10.61 2.30
C VAL A 30 0.83 -11.14 2.20
N PRO A 31 0.13 -11.35 3.34
CA PRO A 31 -1.29 -11.71 3.28
C PRO A 31 -2.12 -10.56 2.71
N ASP A 32 -3.13 -10.90 1.93
CA ASP A 32 -3.98 -9.87 1.31
C ASP A 32 -4.77 -9.08 2.33
N ASP A 33 -5.15 -9.71 3.44
CA ASP A 33 -5.90 -9.01 4.48
C ASP A 33 -4.99 -8.72 5.67
N ALA A 34 -5.38 -7.75 6.46
CA ALA A 34 -4.62 -7.34 7.63
C ALA A 34 -5.53 -6.58 8.57
N PRO A 35 -5.12 -6.38 9.82
CA PRO A 35 -5.89 -5.54 10.72
C PRO A 35 -6.12 -4.16 10.10
N GLY A 36 -7.39 -3.79 9.95
CA GLY A 36 -7.78 -2.51 9.42
C GLY A 36 -8.03 -2.45 7.94
N THR A 37 -7.78 -3.51 7.18
CA THR A 37 -8.06 -3.48 5.75
C THR A 37 -8.33 -4.88 5.21
N ALA A 38 -9.25 -4.95 4.25
CA ALA A 38 -9.56 -6.18 3.52
C ALA A 38 -8.97 -6.16 2.11
N HIS A 39 -8.45 -5.01 1.66
CA HIS A 39 -7.93 -4.85 0.31
C HIS A 39 -6.49 -4.35 0.37
N ARG A 40 -5.67 -5.08 1.11
CA ARG A 40 -4.29 -4.67 1.26
C ARG A 40 -3.59 -4.63 -0.09
N ASN A 41 -2.92 -3.53 -0.35
CA ASN A 41 -2.19 -3.35 -1.59
C ASN A 41 -0.73 -2.95 -1.33
N HIS A 42 -0.33 -2.76 -0.09
CA HIS A 42 1.03 -2.40 0.22
C HIS A 42 1.66 -3.40 1.17
N CYS A 43 2.98 -3.50 1.11
CA CYS A 43 3.74 -4.38 1.95
C CYS A 43 3.93 -3.76 3.34
N PRO A 44 3.64 -4.50 4.42
CA PRO A 44 3.81 -3.94 5.76
C PRO A 44 5.28 -3.72 6.13
N ASN A 45 6.20 -4.41 5.49
CA ASN A 45 7.61 -4.32 5.81
C ASN A 45 8.27 -3.09 5.20
N CYS A 46 8.03 -2.82 3.92
CA CYS A 46 8.67 -1.70 3.23
C CYS A 46 7.71 -0.59 2.81
N LEU A 47 6.41 -0.82 2.95
CA LEU A 47 5.31 0.09 2.63
C LEU A 47 5.13 0.38 1.13
N TRP A 48 5.92 -0.22 0.26
CA TRP A 48 5.74 -0.08 -1.18
C TRP A 48 4.51 -0.84 -1.64
N SER A 49 3.93 -0.41 -2.75
CA SER A 49 2.70 -0.95 -3.29
C SER A 49 2.86 -1.20 -4.79
N ARG A 50 1.78 -1.61 -5.44
CA ARG A 50 1.73 -1.76 -6.90
C ARG A 50 0.47 -1.09 -7.41
N HIS A 51 0.55 -0.55 -8.62
CA HIS A 51 -0.57 0.13 -9.26
C HIS A 51 -1.49 -0.91 -9.88
N LEU A 52 -2.28 -1.57 -9.05
CA LEU A 52 -3.21 -2.60 -9.47
C LEU A 52 -4.65 -2.14 -9.52
N ASP A 53 -5.01 -1.18 -8.67
CA ASP A 53 -6.38 -0.68 -8.59
C ASP A 53 -6.52 0.56 -9.46
N ASP A 54 -7.65 0.69 -10.13
CA ASP A 54 -7.91 1.81 -11.02
C ASP A 54 -8.88 2.81 -10.37
N ASP A 55 -10.18 2.59 -10.53
CA ASP A 55 -11.15 3.57 -10.03
C ASP A 55 -11.53 3.33 -8.59
N SER A 56 -11.53 2.10 -8.13
CA SER A 56 -11.98 1.74 -6.79
C SER A 56 -10.95 0.90 -6.08
N PRO A 57 -10.79 1.08 -4.77
CA PRO A 57 -9.89 0.22 -4.01
C PRO A 57 -10.29 -1.25 -4.17
N GLY A 58 -9.34 -2.08 -4.50
CA GLY A 58 -9.56 -3.52 -4.63
C GLY A 58 -10.07 -3.98 -5.97
N ASP A 59 -10.29 -3.09 -6.95
CA ASP A 59 -10.83 -3.51 -8.24
C ASP A 59 -9.81 -4.23 -9.12
N ARG A 60 -8.52 -4.02 -8.88
CA ARG A 60 -7.41 -4.68 -9.59
C ARG A 60 -7.50 -4.52 -11.10
N GLN A 61 -7.97 -3.38 -11.59
CA GLN A 61 -8.20 -3.15 -13.00
C GLN A 61 -7.21 -2.21 -13.66
N ALA A 62 -6.21 -1.75 -12.94
CA ALA A 62 -5.20 -0.89 -13.54
C ALA A 62 -4.27 -1.70 -14.42
N ASP A 63 -3.98 -1.19 -15.60
CA ASP A 63 -3.09 -1.86 -16.54
C ASP A 63 -1.62 -1.64 -16.24
N CYS A 64 -1.31 -0.61 -15.46
CA CYS A 64 0.08 -0.19 -15.26
C CYS A 64 0.92 -1.23 -14.52
N GLY A 65 0.47 -1.67 -13.35
CA GLY A 65 1.16 -2.71 -12.57
C GLY A 65 2.51 -2.32 -12.01
N ALA A 66 2.95 -1.08 -12.18
CA ALA A 66 4.26 -0.65 -11.72
C ALA A 66 4.31 -0.51 -10.19
N LEU A 67 5.51 -0.48 -9.64
CA LEU A 67 5.69 -0.25 -8.21
C LEU A 67 5.27 1.17 -7.85
N MET A 68 4.65 1.31 -6.68
CA MET A 68 4.25 2.60 -6.16
C MET A 68 5.05 2.91 -4.91
N GLU A 69 5.68 4.06 -4.91
CA GLU A 69 6.53 4.50 -3.81
C GLU A 69 5.71 5.18 -2.72
N PRO A 70 5.89 4.82 -1.45
CA PRO A 70 5.25 5.57 -0.36
C PRO A 70 5.94 6.93 -0.23
N ILE A 71 5.18 8.00 -0.38
CA ILE A 71 5.76 9.34 -0.37
C ILE A 71 5.30 10.20 0.79
N ALA A 72 4.17 9.90 1.40
CA ALA A 72 3.64 10.74 2.47
C ALA A 72 2.57 10.00 3.26
N ILE A 73 2.19 10.58 4.38
CA ILE A 73 1.07 10.14 5.19
C ILE A 73 0.13 11.31 5.39
N THR A 74 -1.16 11.05 5.29
CA THR A 74 -2.17 12.01 5.67
C THR A 74 -3.07 11.38 6.74
N VAL A 75 -3.75 12.21 7.50
CA VAL A 75 -4.64 11.75 8.57
C VAL A 75 -6.03 12.23 8.26
N ARG A 76 -6.98 11.30 8.21
CA ARG A 76 -8.38 11.64 7.97
C ARG A 76 -9.01 12.22 9.22
N GLY A 77 -10.20 12.82 9.06
CA GLY A 77 -10.90 13.47 10.17
C GLY A 77 -11.21 12.56 11.34
N ASP A 78 -11.30 11.25 11.11
CA ASP A 78 -11.52 10.27 12.17
C ASP A 78 -10.22 9.80 12.82
N GLY A 79 -9.09 10.35 12.45
CA GLY A 79 -7.78 9.97 12.99
C GLY A 79 -7.11 8.84 12.25
N GLU A 80 -7.71 8.33 11.19
CA GLU A 80 -7.12 7.24 10.42
C GLU A 80 -5.94 7.71 9.60
N TRP A 81 -4.83 6.97 9.69
CA TRP A 81 -3.64 7.27 8.90
C TRP A 81 -3.76 6.63 7.54
N VAL A 82 -3.42 7.38 6.52
CA VAL A 82 -3.53 6.95 5.12
C VAL A 82 -2.19 7.20 4.44
N LEU A 83 -1.67 6.16 3.80
CA LEU A 83 -0.45 6.23 3.03
C LEU A 83 -0.74 6.82 1.66
N ILE A 84 0.09 7.73 1.21
CA ILE A 84 0.03 8.27 -0.14
C ILE A 84 1.18 7.66 -0.92
N HIS A 85 0.85 7.00 -2.02
CA HIS A 85 1.81 6.38 -2.92
C HIS A 85 1.83 7.10 -4.26
N ARG A 86 2.98 7.12 -4.91
CA ARG A 86 3.11 7.63 -6.27
C ARG A 86 3.64 6.53 -7.16
N CYS A 87 2.97 6.29 -8.29
CA CYS A 87 3.36 5.26 -9.22
C CYS A 87 4.67 5.61 -9.91
N SER A 88 5.63 4.69 -9.89
CA SER A 88 6.90 4.91 -10.55
C SER A 88 6.79 4.82 -12.07
N GLY A 89 5.71 4.24 -12.58
CA GLY A 89 5.53 4.10 -14.01
C GLY A 89 4.73 5.23 -14.64
N CYS A 90 3.60 5.61 -14.05
CA CYS A 90 2.71 6.61 -14.64
C CYS A 90 2.52 7.86 -13.78
N ASP A 91 3.16 7.92 -12.62
CA ASP A 91 3.12 9.09 -11.74
C ASP A 91 1.78 9.33 -11.04
N GLU A 92 0.83 8.45 -11.21
CA GLU A 92 -0.47 8.60 -10.57
C GLU A 92 -0.35 8.42 -9.07
N LEU A 93 -1.13 9.16 -8.29
CA LEU A 93 -1.16 9.04 -6.85
C LEU A 93 -2.25 8.06 -6.43
N GLY A 94 -1.96 7.30 -5.39
CA GLY A 94 -2.93 6.39 -4.80
C GLY A 94 -2.95 6.54 -3.29
N LEU A 95 -4.10 6.24 -2.69
CA LEU A 95 -4.27 6.29 -1.25
C LEU A 95 -4.50 4.88 -0.73
N ASN A 96 -3.83 4.53 0.37
CA ASN A 96 -4.01 3.23 1.01
C ASN A 96 -4.10 3.42 2.52
N ARG A 97 -5.07 2.79 3.14
CA ARG A 97 -5.16 2.80 4.59
C ARG A 97 -3.94 2.15 5.19
N SER A 98 -3.46 2.68 6.30
CA SER A 98 -2.45 1.98 7.07
C SER A 98 -3.06 0.70 7.64
N ALA A 99 -2.24 -0.33 7.79
CA ALA A 99 -2.65 -1.59 8.37
C ALA A 99 -1.99 -1.75 9.74
N GLY A 100 -2.61 -2.57 10.59
CA GLY A 100 -2.13 -2.70 11.97
C GLY A 100 -0.75 -3.32 12.10
N ASP A 101 -0.28 -4.01 11.06
CA ASP A 101 1.04 -4.64 11.07
C ASP A 101 2.08 -3.88 10.24
N ASP A 102 1.78 -2.64 9.81
CA ASP A 102 2.74 -1.84 9.06
C ASP A 102 3.95 -1.48 9.91
N ASN A 103 5.10 -1.42 9.27
CA ASN A 103 6.37 -1.10 9.93
C ASN A 103 6.31 0.29 10.55
N PRO A 104 6.29 0.41 11.88
CA PRO A 104 6.07 1.70 12.52
C PRO A 104 7.21 2.69 12.31
N LEU A 105 8.43 2.22 12.13
CA LEU A 105 9.55 3.12 11.90
C LEU A 105 9.43 3.79 10.55
N LEU A 106 8.98 3.06 9.54
CA LEU A 106 8.80 3.64 8.21
C LEU A 106 7.60 4.59 8.18
N LEU A 107 6.53 4.25 8.90
CA LEU A 107 5.40 5.15 9.03
C LEU A 107 5.84 6.47 9.67
N LEU A 108 6.63 6.39 10.74
CA LEU A 108 7.14 7.60 11.37
C LEU A 108 8.03 8.41 10.45
N ARG A 109 8.89 7.74 9.69
CA ARG A 109 9.75 8.46 8.74
C ARG A 109 8.94 9.23 7.72
N LEU A 110 7.88 8.63 7.20
CA LEU A 110 7.02 9.32 6.26
C LEU A 110 6.31 10.49 6.92
N ALA A 111 5.84 10.31 8.15
CA ALA A 111 5.10 11.35 8.87
C ALA A 111 5.97 12.57 9.18
N VAL A 112 7.25 12.34 9.49
CA VAL A 112 8.13 13.46 9.84
C VAL A 112 8.92 14.02 8.66
N LYS A 113 8.80 13.40 7.48
CA LYS A 113 9.55 13.85 6.32
C LYS A 113 9.38 15.33 6.01
N PRO A 114 8.16 15.91 6.07
CA PRO A 114 8.01 17.32 5.82
C PRO A 114 8.74 18.19 6.83
N LEU A 115 8.99 17.69 8.04
CA LEU A 115 9.75 18.44 9.04
C LEU A 115 11.25 18.39 8.75
N ALA A 116 11.72 17.28 8.18
CA ALA A 116 13.12 17.13 7.81
C ALA A 116 13.45 17.90 6.53
N GLN A 117 12.47 18.00 5.64
CA GLN A 117 12.62 18.70 4.36
C GLN A 117 11.41 19.60 4.14
N PRO A 118 11.24 20.64 4.96
CA PRO A 118 10.03 21.46 4.89
C PRO A 118 9.96 22.23 3.57
N PRO A 119 8.73 22.49 3.08
CA PRO A 119 8.55 23.24 1.83
C PRO A 119 8.73 24.75 2.04
N PHE A 120 9.32 25.16 3.16
CA PHE A 120 9.57 26.57 3.49
C PHE A 120 10.85 26.62 4.31
N PRO A 121 11.53 27.78 4.38
CA PRO A 121 12.73 27.89 5.20
C PRO A 121 12.41 27.64 6.67
N ILE A 122 13.20 26.75 7.29
CA ILE A 122 12.92 26.34 8.67
C ILE A 122 13.07 27.51 9.64
N GLU A 123 13.85 28.52 9.29
CA GLU A 123 14.01 29.70 10.12
C GLU A 123 12.69 30.43 10.32
N ARG A 124 11.74 30.27 9.40
CA ARG A 124 10.44 30.91 9.54
C ARG A 124 9.65 30.36 10.73
N ILE A 125 9.94 29.14 11.14
CA ILE A 125 9.29 28.57 12.32
C ILE A 125 9.72 29.33 13.58
N ALA A 126 10.99 29.69 13.66
CA ALA A 126 11.50 30.40 14.82
C ALA A 126 10.92 31.79 14.95
N ALA A 127 10.38 32.35 13.88
CA ALA A 127 9.79 33.69 13.88
C ALA A 127 8.32 33.67 14.30
N LEU A 128 7.71 32.53 14.45
CA LEU A 128 6.32 32.45 14.90
C LEU A 128 6.21 32.66 16.43
#